data_0016290a0528868eb5b80425ee99f889
#
_entry.id   0016290a0528868eb5b80425ee99f889
#
_cell.length_a   1.000
_cell.length_b   1.000
_cell.length_c   1.000
_cell.angle_alpha   90.00
_cell.angle_beta   90.00
_cell.angle_gamma   90.00
#
_symmetry.space_group_name_H-M   'P 1'
#
loop_
_entity.id
_entity.type
_entity.pdbx_description
1 polymer ?
#
loop_
_entity_poly.entity_id
_entity_poly.type
_entity_poly.pdbx_seq_one_letter_code
_entity_poly.pdbx_strand_id
1 'polypeptide(L)'
;RLGFSGHGFNDFRPEDQEVWCMRPEDVPKYQAEVRALAEKYKDKIEILCGVEQDACSTSTTEGFDYVIGSVHYVEKNGMYYCVDESPEVLEQGIREGFGGDVYALTKRFFEIEAEVVSRTNATFIGHFDLVTKFNEGSRYFDPMDKRYRMAALSAMDALLETGRPFEINTGGMYRGLRTEPYPSLQLLRDLKERRGKILLSSDSHDGASLGFRFAEVAQAAKEIGFGSVLVLKKDGWEEFKLL
;
A
#
# COMPACT_ATOMS: atom_id res chain seq x y z
N ARG A 1 -10.62 9.50 13.20
CA ARG A 1 -9.26 9.02 13.49
C ARG A 1 -8.32 9.46 12.39
N LEU A 2 -7.05 9.61 12.71
CA LEU A 2 -6.01 10.00 11.76
C LEU A 2 -4.76 9.18 12.05
N GLY A 3 -4.19 8.56 11.04
CA GLY A 3 -2.88 7.91 11.10
C GLY A 3 -1.86 8.74 10.30
N PHE A 4 -0.71 9.00 10.87
CA PHE A 4 0.44 9.49 10.13
C PHE A 4 1.35 8.31 9.82
N SER A 5 1.80 8.20 8.57
CA SER A 5 2.73 7.15 8.10
C SER A 5 3.81 7.80 7.25
N GLY A 6 4.98 7.99 7.83
CA GLY A 6 6.16 8.34 7.03
C GLY A 6 6.71 7.10 6.34
N HIS A 7 7.36 7.26 5.19
CA HIS A 7 8.07 6.16 4.54
C HIS A 7 9.24 5.70 5.40
N GLY A 8 9.32 4.39 5.64
CA GLY A 8 10.42 3.74 6.35
C GLY A 8 11.73 3.86 5.56
N PHE A 9 12.83 3.64 6.25
CA PHE A 9 14.15 3.75 5.66
C PHE A 9 14.44 2.61 4.67
N ASN A 10 14.82 2.96 3.45
CA ASN A 10 15.20 2.01 2.40
C ASN A 10 16.70 1.71 2.47
N ASP A 11 17.09 0.83 3.38
CA ASP A 11 18.48 0.42 3.60
C ASP A 11 19.13 -0.26 2.39
N PHE A 12 18.34 -0.77 1.47
CA PHE A 12 18.77 -1.37 0.20
C PHE A 12 19.01 -0.34 -0.93
N ARG A 13 18.58 0.92 -0.73
CA ARG A 13 18.73 2.05 -1.67
C ARG A 13 19.18 3.31 -0.91
N PRO A 14 20.42 3.35 -0.40
CA PRO A 14 20.88 4.49 0.40
C PRO A 14 20.87 5.82 -0.35
N GLU A 15 20.91 5.83 -1.68
CA GLU A 15 20.77 7.02 -2.52
C GLU A 15 19.38 7.67 -2.47
N ASP A 16 18.34 6.93 -2.11
CA ASP A 16 16.96 7.43 -2.05
C ASP A 16 16.63 8.13 -0.71
N GLN A 17 17.52 8.04 0.27
CA GLN A 17 17.29 8.44 1.67
C GLN A 17 16.95 9.92 1.86
N GLU A 18 17.46 10.79 1.02
CA GLU A 18 17.23 12.23 1.16
C GLU A 18 15.92 12.70 0.54
N VAL A 19 15.26 11.86 -0.27
CA VAL A 19 14.13 12.26 -1.10
C VAL A 19 12.83 11.56 -0.71
N TRP A 20 12.88 10.24 -0.40
CA TRP A 20 11.69 9.43 -0.31
C TRP A 20 11.40 8.83 1.05
N CYS A 21 12.39 8.64 1.93
CA CYS A 21 12.21 7.93 3.17
C CYS A 21 12.84 8.65 4.37
N MET A 22 12.34 8.35 5.56
CA MET A 22 12.93 8.86 6.80
C MET A 22 14.29 8.23 7.04
N ARG A 23 15.27 9.05 7.39
CA ARG A 23 16.55 8.54 7.88
C ARG A 23 16.39 7.95 9.29
N PRO A 24 17.16 6.93 9.66
CA PRO A 24 17.05 6.31 10.98
C PRO A 24 17.17 7.28 12.14
N GLU A 25 18.00 8.30 12.02
CA GLU A 25 18.19 9.36 13.03
C GLU A 25 16.98 10.30 13.16
N ASP A 26 16.12 10.42 12.14
CA ASP A 26 14.93 11.26 12.16
C ASP A 26 13.70 10.54 12.75
N VAL A 27 13.71 9.20 12.80
CA VAL A 27 12.58 8.40 13.31
C VAL A 27 12.16 8.79 14.72
N PRO A 28 13.08 8.94 15.71
CA PRO A 28 12.69 9.33 17.06
C PRO A 28 12.01 10.70 17.12
N LYS A 29 12.45 11.65 16.28
CA LYS A 29 11.86 12.97 16.18
C LYS A 29 10.46 12.91 15.61
N TYR A 30 10.27 12.18 14.51
CA TYR A 30 8.96 11.95 13.90
C TYR A 30 7.97 11.34 14.90
N GLN A 31 8.38 10.26 15.60
CA GLN A 31 7.55 9.61 16.60
C GLN A 31 7.18 10.58 17.74
N ALA A 32 8.12 11.38 18.22
CA ALA A 32 7.88 12.37 19.26
C ALA A 32 6.88 13.47 18.83
N GLU A 33 7.00 13.97 17.60
CA GLU A 33 6.09 14.97 17.04
C GLU A 33 4.67 14.43 16.90
N VAL A 34 4.49 13.22 16.33
CA VAL A 34 3.17 12.60 16.18
C VAL A 34 2.54 12.31 17.54
N ARG A 35 3.31 11.84 18.53
CA ARG A 35 2.81 11.61 19.89
C ARG A 35 2.42 12.90 20.59
N ALA A 36 3.15 14.00 20.39
CA ALA A 36 2.79 15.32 20.90
C ALA A 36 1.47 15.82 20.27
N LEU A 37 1.26 15.57 18.98
CA LEU A 37 -0.02 15.87 18.32
C LEU A 37 -1.15 14.99 18.86
N ALA A 38 -0.90 13.71 19.10
CA ALA A 38 -1.88 12.80 19.69
C ALA A 38 -2.33 13.29 21.08
N GLU A 39 -1.40 13.69 21.94
CA GLU A 39 -1.74 14.25 23.25
C GLU A 39 -2.48 15.59 23.15
N LYS A 40 -2.01 16.49 22.27
CA LYS A 40 -2.64 17.82 22.07
C LYS A 40 -4.09 17.73 21.61
N TYR A 41 -4.43 16.73 20.80
CA TYR A 41 -5.76 16.59 20.18
C TYR A 41 -6.58 15.43 20.74
N LYS A 42 -6.16 14.79 21.83
CA LYS A 42 -6.77 13.57 22.40
C LYS A 42 -8.27 13.66 22.65
N ASP A 43 -8.77 14.85 23.00
CA ASP A 43 -10.21 15.08 23.28
C ASP A 43 -11.02 15.34 21.97
N LYS A 44 -10.35 15.42 20.81
CA LYS A 44 -10.97 15.74 19.52
C LYS A 44 -10.85 14.61 18.51
N ILE A 45 -9.67 14.00 18.41
CA ILE A 45 -9.37 12.98 17.41
C ILE A 45 -8.29 12.03 17.93
N GLU A 46 -8.49 10.75 17.71
CA GLU A 46 -7.45 9.75 17.95
C GLU A 46 -6.40 9.84 16.83
N ILE A 47 -5.13 10.00 17.20
CA ILE A 47 -4.00 10.07 16.27
C ILE A 47 -3.08 8.89 16.54
N LEU A 48 -2.72 8.16 15.48
CA LEU A 48 -1.82 7.03 15.49
C LEU A 48 -0.52 7.37 14.76
N CYS A 49 0.61 6.89 15.30
CA CYS A 49 1.93 7.02 14.72
C CYS A 49 2.30 5.75 13.96
N GLY A 50 2.27 5.79 12.65
CA GLY A 50 2.60 4.66 11.79
C GLY A 50 3.84 4.87 10.96
N VAL A 51 4.20 3.83 10.23
CA VAL A 51 5.23 3.81 9.21
C VAL A 51 4.75 3.01 8.01
N GLU A 52 5.09 3.46 6.82
CA GLU A 52 4.94 2.68 5.59
C GLU A 52 6.29 2.04 5.27
N GLN A 53 6.33 0.72 5.38
CA GLN A 53 7.55 -0.07 5.25
C GLN A 53 7.57 -0.83 3.93
N ASP A 54 8.60 -0.60 3.12
CA ASP A 54 8.81 -1.38 1.89
C ASP A 54 9.23 -2.82 2.22
N ALA A 55 8.73 -3.78 1.47
CA ALA A 55 9.02 -5.21 1.64
C ALA A 55 10.49 -5.58 1.42
N CYS A 56 11.26 -4.74 0.73
CA CYS A 56 12.69 -4.93 0.51
C CYS A 56 13.55 -4.37 1.65
N SER A 57 12.98 -3.52 2.53
CA SER A 57 13.71 -2.91 3.65
C SER A 57 13.81 -3.87 4.83
N THR A 58 14.97 -3.83 5.50
CA THR A 58 15.24 -4.55 6.76
C THR A 58 15.27 -3.61 7.97
N SER A 59 14.96 -2.32 7.77
CA SER A 59 14.96 -1.34 8.85
C SER A 59 13.90 -1.64 9.90
N THR A 60 14.18 -1.20 11.15
CA THR A 60 13.27 -1.48 12.26
C THR A 60 11.97 -0.68 12.18
N THR A 61 10.86 -1.34 12.52
CA THR A 61 9.54 -0.70 12.70
C THR A 61 9.17 -0.56 14.18
N GLU A 62 10.15 -0.63 15.08
CA GLU A 62 9.91 -0.52 16.51
C GLU A 62 9.41 0.88 16.91
N GLY A 63 8.50 0.91 17.87
CA GLY A 63 7.96 2.16 18.42
C GLY A 63 6.84 2.80 17.59
N PHE A 64 6.40 2.20 16.50
CA PHE A 64 5.21 2.61 15.76
C PHE A 64 3.95 1.90 16.28
N ASP A 65 2.81 2.57 16.18
CA ASP A 65 1.51 2.01 16.57
C ASP A 65 0.99 1.04 15.50
N TYR A 66 1.41 1.24 14.23
CA TYR A 66 1.07 0.37 13.10
C TYR A 66 2.11 0.46 11.97
N VAL A 67 2.10 -0.55 11.13
CA VAL A 67 2.95 -0.67 9.94
C VAL A 67 2.08 -0.93 8.72
N ILE A 68 2.23 -0.11 7.68
CA ILE A 68 1.71 -0.39 6.35
C ILE A 68 2.79 -1.18 5.61
N GLY A 69 2.47 -2.38 5.17
CA GLY A 69 3.37 -3.16 4.34
C GLY A 69 3.14 -2.85 2.87
N SER A 70 4.18 -2.40 2.18
CA SER A 70 4.08 -1.92 0.80
C SER A 70 5.20 -2.48 -0.07
N VAL A 71 4.99 -2.52 -1.39
CA VAL A 71 5.99 -2.86 -2.39
C VAL A 71 6.12 -1.73 -3.39
N HIS A 72 7.21 -0.97 -3.30
CA HIS A 72 7.57 0.08 -4.27
C HIS A 72 8.69 -0.38 -5.20
N TYR A 73 9.45 -1.40 -4.78
CA TYR A 73 10.60 -1.91 -5.51
C TYR A 73 10.47 -3.40 -5.78
N VAL A 74 10.85 -3.77 -6.99
CA VAL A 74 10.96 -5.18 -7.40
C VAL A 74 12.44 -5.58 -7.43
N GLU A 75 12.83 -6.45 -6.50
CA GLU A 75 14.18 -7.00 -6.47
C GLU A 75 14.32 -8.12 -7.51
N LYS A 76 15.41 -8.07 -8.28
CA LYS A 76 15.82 -9.14 -9.18
C LYS A 76 17.34 -9.18 -9.32
N ASN A 77 17.96 -10.30 -9.01
CA ASN A 77 19.40 -10.52 -9.10
C ASN A 77 20.24 -9.48 -8.33
N GLY A 78 19.76 -9.04 -7.17
CA GLY A 78 20.42 -8.04 -6.33
C GLY A 78 20.27 -6.59 -6.80
N MET A 79 19.46 -6.37 -7.84
CA MET A 79 19.11 -5.02 -8.31
C MET A 79 17.64 -4.72 -7.93
N TYR A 80 17.36 -3.45 -7.64
CA TYR A 80 16.04 -2.97 -7.23
C TYR A 80 15.48 -2.03 -8.28
N TYR A 81 14.27 -2.29 -8.74
CA TYR A 81 13.58 -1.54 -9.78
C TYR A 81 12.32 -0.90 -9.20
N CYS A 82 12.29 0.43 -9.14
CA CYS A 82 11.12 1.17 -8.66
C CYS A 82 9.97 1.05 -9.67
N VAL A 83 8.75 0.81 -9.16
CA VAL A 83 7.56 0.63 -10.01
C VAL A 83 6.65 1.86 -10.01
N ASP A 84 6.90 2.83 -9.13
CA ASP A 84 5.95 3.90 -8.84
C ASP A 84 6.53 5.32 -8.83
N GLU A 85 7.80 5.51 -9.18
CA GLU A 85 8.44 6.83 -9.24
C GLU A 85 7.97 7.62 -10.47
N SER A 86 8.22 7.08 -11.67
CA SER A 86 7.75 7.67 -12.93
C SER A 86 7.54 6.59 -14.00
N PRO A 87 6.77 6.91 -15.08
CA PRO A 87 6.65 6.02 -16.23
C PRO A 87 7.99 5.60 -16.82
N GLU A 88 8.93 6.54 -16.92
CA GLU A 88 10.27 6.32 -17.50
C GLU A 88 11.09 5.35 -16.66
N VAL A 89 11.03 5.48 -15.32
CA VAL A 89 11.71 4.57 -14.39
C VAL A 89 11.10 3.17 -14.46
N LEU A 90 9.77 3.05 -14.54
CA LEU A 90 9.10 1.77 -14.74
C LEU A 90 9.52 1.13 -16.07
N GLU A 91 9.52 1.89 -17.17
CA GLU A 91 9.94 1.42 -18.50
C GLU A 91 11.41 0.95 -18.49
N GLN A 92 12.28 1.69 -17.79
CA GLN A 92 13.67 1.27 -17.61
C GLN A 92 13.74 -0.06 -16.84
N GLY A 93 13.01 -0.20 -15.74
CA GLY A 93 12.95 -1.44 -14.96
C GLY A 93 12.48 -2.63 -15.80
N ILE A 94 11.40 -2.44 -16.60
CA ILE A 94 10.90 -3.49 -17.52
C ILE A 94 12.00 -3.90 -18.50
N ARG A 95 12.68 -2.93 -19.11
CA ARG A 95 13.71 -3.20 -20.13
C ARG A 95 14.94 -3.87 -19.53
N GLU A 96 15.51 -3.30 -18.47
CA GLU A 96 16.81 -3.70 -17.93
C GLU A 96 16.70 -4.90 -16.98
N GLY A 97 15.69 -4.90 -16.13
CA GLY A 97 15.48 -5.99 -15.17
C GLY A 97 14.79 -7.21 -15.76
N PHE A 98 13.91 -7.00 -16.71
CA PHE A 98 13.00 -8.05 -17.18
C PHE A 98 13.04 -8.30 -18.69
N GLY A 99 14.04 -7.74 -19.40
CA GLY A 99 14.24 -8.00 -20.84
C GLY A 99 13.06 -7.54 -21.72
N GLY A 100 12.28 -6.55 -21.27
CA GLY A 100 11.08 -6.06 -21.94
C GLY A 100 9.79 -6.82 -21.60
N ASP A 101 9.85 -7.86 -20.77
CA ASP A 101 8.66 -8.63 -20.36
C ASP A 101 8.02 -8.01 -19.10
N VAL A 102 7.00 -7.19 -19.30
CA VAL A 102 6.26 -6.55 -18.20
C VAL A 102 5.51 -7.57 -17.33
N TYR A 103 5.07 -8.70 -17.88
CA TYR A 103 4.40 -9.72 -17.07
C TYR A 103 5.39 -10.47 -16.16
N ALA A 104 6.65 -10.58 -16.56
CA ALA A 104 7.69 -11.08 -15.68
C ALA A 104 7.95 -10.11 -14.50
N LEU A 105 7.91 -8.79 -14.75
CA LEU A 105 7.99 -7.77 -13.70
C LEU A 105 6.77 -7.84 -12.76
N THR A 106 5.55 -7.85 -13.29
CA THR A 106 4.33 -7.92 -12.46
C THR A 106 4.26 -9.22 -11.65
N LYS A 107 4.69 -10.33 -12.22
CA LYS A 107 4.81 -11.60 -11.49
C LYS A 107 5.76 -11.46 -10.31
N ARG A 108 6.95 -10.90 -10.53
CA ARG A 108 7.93 -10.71 -9.44
C ARG A 108 7.43 -9.73 -8.38
N PHE A 109 6.73 -8.67 -8.78
CA PHE A 109 6.07 -7.76 -7.88
C PHE A 109 5.14 -8.52 -6.92
N PHE A 110 4.23 -9.34 -7.43
CA PHE A 110 3.30 -10.10 -6.61
C PHE A 110 3.95 -11.22 -5.80
N GLU A 111 5.08 -11.78 -6.25
CA GLU A 111 5.87 -12.70 -5.42
C GLU A 111 6.41 -12.00 -4.16
N ILE A 112 6.88 -10.73 -4.28
CA ILE A 112 7.33 -9.94 -3.14
C ILE A 112 6.13 -9.51 -2.29
N GLU A 113 5.03 -9.08 -2.93
CA GLU A 113 3.79 -8.68 -2.25
C GLU A 113 3.23 -9.82 -1.39
N ALA A 114 3.28 -11.06 -1.85
CA ALA A 114 2.85 -12.22 -1.08
C ALA A 114 3.58 -12.39 0.27
N GLU A 115 4.76 -11.83 0.39
CA GLU A 115 5.61 -11.90 1.57
C GLU A 115 5.62 -10.60 2.40
N VAL A 116 4.90 -9.54 1.96
CA VAL A 116 5.00 -8.21 2.58
C VAL A 116 4.70 -8.23 4.08
N VAL A 117 3.71 -9.00 4.52
CA VAL A 117 3.37 -9.10 5.95
C VAL A 117 4.49 -9.77 6.75
N SER A 118 5.07 -10.85 6.24
CA SER A 118 6.14 -11.56 6.93
C SER A 118 7.45 -10.77 6.96
N ARG A 119 7.72 -9.98 5.92
CA ARG A 119 8.93 -9.16 5.81
C ARG A 119 8.88 -7.91 6.68
N THR A 120 7.71 -7.26 6.78
CA THR A 120 7.56 -5.96 7.44
C THR A 120 6.83 -6.03 8.78
N ASN A 121 6.29 -7.18 9.15
CA ASN A 121 5.35 -7.34 10.27
C ASN A 121 4.14 -6.38 10.14
N ALA A 122 3.65 -6.20 8.91
CA ALA A 122 2.60 -5.24 8.60
C ALA A 122 1.32 -5.45 9.40
N THR A 123 0.72 -4.34 9.83
CA THR A 123 -0.60 -4.29 10.45
C THR A 123 -1.70 -4.48 9.39
N PHE A 124 -1.47 -3.93 8.21
CA PHE A 124 -2.32 -4.09 7.02
C PHE A 124 -1.51 -3.96 5.73
N ILE A 125 -2.08 -4.42 4.64
CA ILE A 125 -1.46 -4.47 3.31
C ILE A 125 -1.79 -3.16 2.61
N GLY A 126 -0.76 -2.39 2.24
CA GLY A 126 -0.85 -1.15 1.46
C GLY A 126 -1.18 -1.45 0.00
N HIS A 127 -1.68 -0.49 -0.73
CA HIS A 127 -1.97 -0.44 -2.18
C HIS A 127 -1.55 -1.69 -2.99
N PHE A 128 -2.18 -2.83 -2.72
CA PHE A 128 -1.83 -4.18 -3.15
C PHE A 128 -1.39 -4.34 -4.61
N ASP A 129 -1.94 -3.57 -5.54
CA ASP A 129 -1.61 -3.63 -6.96
C ASP A 129 -0.94 -2.33 -7.47
N LEU A 130 -0.07 -1.70 -6.64
CA LEU A 130 0.63 -0.45 -6.96
C LEU A 130 1.38 -0.50 -8.31
N VAL A 131 1.82 -1.67 -8.74
CA VAL A 131 2.44 -1.88 -10.05
C VAL A 131 1.57 -1.39 -11.22
N THR A 132 0.28 -1.13 -10.98
CA THR A 132 -0.66 -0.57 -11.96
C THR A 132 -0.69 0.96 -11.98
N LYS A 133 0.13 1.67 -11.16
CA LYS A 133 0.11 3.13 -10.99
C LYS A 133 0.12 3.90 -12.30
N PHE A 134 0.95 3.48 -13.25
CA PHE A 134 1.07 4.10 -14.56
C PHE A 134 0.39 3.32 -15.69
N ASN A 135 -0.44 2.31 -15.33
CA ASN A 135 -1.08 1.42 -16.30
C ASN A 135 -2.53 1.80 -16.65
N GLU A 136 -2.93 3.06 -16.41
CA GLU A 136 -4.28 3.51 -16.78
C GLU A 136 -4.52 3.30 -18.28
N GLY A 137 -5.71 2.77 -18.64
CA GLY A 137 -6.02 2.40 -20.01
C GLY A 137 -5.20 1.23 -20.57
N SER A 138 -4.62 0.39 -19.70
CA SER A 138 -3.77 -0.76 -20.10
C SER A 138 -2.53 -0.34 -20.90
N ARG A 139 -1.91 0.77 -20.52
CA ARG A 139 -0.76 1.35 -21.23
C ARG A 139 0.41 0.37 -21.41
N TYR A 140 0.70 -0.44 -20.40
CA TYR A 140 1.86 -1.36 -20.39
C TYR A 140 1.44 -2.83 -20.46
N PHE A 141 0.31 -3.19 -19.86
CA PHE A 141 -0.20 -4.56 -19.84
C PHE A 141 -1.71 -4.58 -19.64
N ASP A 142 -2.32 -5.66 -20.06
CA ASP A 142 -3.73 -5.92 -19.80
C ASP A 142 -3.89 -6.54 -18.40
N PRO A 143 -4.57 -5.87 -17.44
CA PRO A 143 -4.84 -6.41 -16.11
C PRO A 143 -5.74 -7.68 -16.13
N MET A 144 -6.38 -7.97 -17.24
CA MET A 144 -7.17 -9.19 -17.43
C MET A 144 -6.37 -10.35 -18.02
N ASP A 145 -5.12 -10.12 -18.46
CA ASP A 145 -4.24 -11.20 -18.93
C ASP A 145 -4.04 -12.25 -17.82
N LYS A 146 -4.09 -13.49 -18.21
CA LYS A 146 -3.97 -14.65 -17.30
C LYS A 146 -2.69 -14.61 -16.45
N ARG A 147 -1.57 -14.13 -17.01
CA ARG A 147 -0.28 -14.05 -16.31
C ARG A 147 -0.36 -13.08 -15.13
N TYR A 148 -0.89 -11.89 -15.34
CA TYR A 148 -1.11 -10.90 -14.27
C TYR A 148 -2.11 -11.42 -13.24
N ARG A 149 -3.27 -11.90 -13.71
CA ARG A 149 -4.34 -12.40 -12.85
C ARG A 149 -3.88 -13.52 -11.93
N MET A 150 -3.17 -14.52 -12.47
CA MET A 150 -2.64 -15.64 -11.68
C MET A 150 -1.66 -15.18 -10.62
N ALA A 151 -0.74 -14.25 -10.95
CA ALA A 151 0.22 -13.73 -9.99
C ALA A 151 -0.48 -12.96 -8.87
N ALA A 152 -1.39 -12.04 -9.21
CA ALA A 152 -2.15 -11.25 -8.23
C ALA A 152 -2.99 -12.14 -7.30
N LEU A 153 -3.72 -13.11 -7.85
CA LEU A 153 -4.56 -14.01 -7.04
C LEU A 153 -3.74 -14.94 -6.15
N SER A 154 -2.59 -15.42 -6.60
CA SER A 154 -1.68 -16.22 -5.78
C SER A 154 -1.13 -15.42 -4.59
N ALA A 155 -0.74 -14.16 -4.81
CA ALA A 155 -0.31 -13.28 -3.73
C ALA A 155 -1.44 -12.98 -2.75
N MET A 156 -2.63 -12.70 -3.27
CA MET A 156 -3.82 -12.46 -2.45
C MET A 156 -4.14 -13.67 -1.56
N ASP A 157 -4.11 -14.89 -2.12
CA ASP A 157 -4.37 -16.11 -1.36
C ASP A 157 -3.36 -16.30 -0.23
N ALA A 158 -2.07 -16.06 -0.47
CA ALA A 158 -1.02 -16.13 0.56
C ALA A 158 -1.22 -15.06 1.67
N LEU A 159 -1.57 -13.84 1.28
CA LEU A 159 -1.79 -12.75 2.25
C LEU A 159 -3.05 -12.96 3.10
N LEU A 160 -4.09 -13.58 2.56
CA LEU A 160 -5.31 -13.91 3.31
C LEU A 160 -5.03 -14.86 4.47
N GLU A 161 -4.06 -15.75 4.38
CA GLU A 161 -3.64 -16.63 5.46
C GLU A 161 -3.09 -15.85 6.67
N THR A 162 -2.59 -14.64 6.46
CA THR A 162 -2.10 -13.76 7.54
C THR A 162 -3.22 -13.12 8.36
N GLY A 163 -4.46 -13.11 7.85
CA GLY A 163 -5.61 -12.45 8.44
C GLY A 163 -5.56 -10.92 8.42
N ARG A 164 -4.54 -10.32 7.81
CA ARG A 164 -4.39 -8.86 7.71
C ARG A 164 -5.38 -8.28 6.70
N PRO A 165 -5.96 -7.09 6.97
CA PRO A 165 -6.83 -6.44 6.00
C PRO A 165 -6.04 -5.78 4.88
N PHE A 166 -6.72 -5.61 3.73
CA PHE A 166 -6.21 -4.91 2.58
C PHE A 166 -6.70 -3.45 2.60
N GLU A 167 -5.82 -2.54 2.28
CA GLU A 167 -6.15 -1.13 2.09
C GLU A 167 -6.95 -0.93 0.80
N ILE A 168 -8.05 -0.15 0.84
CA ILE A 168 -8.60 0.51 -0.33
C ILE A 168 -8.02 1.91 -0.36
N ASN A 169 -7.06 2.14 -1.26
CA ASN A 169 -6.25 3.35 -1.33
C ASN A 169 -6.73 4.26 -2.46
N THR A 170 -7.02 5.51 -2.14
CA THR A 170 -7.52 6.52 -3.10
C THR A 170 -6.45 7.52 -3.56
N GLY A 171 -5.21 7.38 -3.11
CA GLY A 171 -4.12 8.32 -3.42
C GLY A 171 -3.83 8.44 -4.93
N GLY A 172 -3.84 7.32 -5.66
CA GLY A 172 -3.69 7.33 -7.11
C GLY A 172 -4.80 8.09 -7.84
N MET A 173 -6.03 8.04 -7.30
CA MET A 173 -7.18 8.78 -7.84
C MET A 173 -7.03 10.29 -7.59
N TYR A 174 -6.58 10.70 -6.40
CA TYR A 174 -6.34 12.10 -6.08
C TYR A 174 -5.27 12.72 -6.99
N ARG A 175 -4.19 11.99 -7.22
CA ARG A 175 -3.09 12.40 -8.11
C ARG A 175 -3.43 12.34 -9.60
N GLY A 176 -4.66 11.90 -9.96
CA GLY A 176 -5.11 11.81 -11.35
C GLY A 176 -4.41 10.74 -12.18
N LEU A 177 -3.74 9.81 -11.53
CA LEU A 177 -3.02 8.70 -12.16
C LEU A 177 -3.91 7.49 -12.42
N ARG A 178 -5.01 7.37 -11.65
CA ARG A 178 -5.94 6.25 -11.68
C ARG A 178 -7.37 6.73 -11.63
N THR A 179 -8.26 6.03 -12.32
CA THR A 179 -9.71 6.25 -12.24
C THR A 179 -10.37 5.40 -11.16
N GLU A 180 -9.72 4.35 -10.70
CA GLU A 180 -10.14 3.45 -9.63
C GLU A 180 -9.08 3.32 -8.53
N PRO A 181 -9.44 2.84 -7.32
CA PRO A 181 -8.51 2.72 -6.19
C PRO A 181 -7.49 1.58 -6.39
N TYR A 182 -6.57 1.44 -5.43
CA TYR A 182 -5.83 0.21 -5.18
C TYR A 182 -6.49 -0.55 -4.01
N PRO A 183 -6.70 -1.87 -4.12
CA PRO A 183 -6.69 -2.66 -5.33
C PRO A 183 -7.79 -2.22 -6.31
N SER A 184 -7.59 -2.53 -7.60
CA SER A 184 -8.59 -2.31 -8.65
C SER A 184 -9.93 -2.96 -8.29
N LEU A 185 -11.05 -2.43 -8.82
CA LEU A 185 -12.38 -2.97 -8.53
C LEU A 185 -12.52 -4.45 -8.86
N GLN A 186 -11.79 -4.94 -9.88
CA GLN A 186 -11.79 -6.36 -10.18
C GLN A 186 -11.10 -7.18 -9.08
N LEU A 187 -9.95 -6.75 -8.59
CA LEU A 187 -9.25 -7.42 -7.49
C LEU A 187 -10.02 -7.30 -6.17
N LEU A 188 -10.78 -6.21 -5.95
CA LEU A 188 -11.69 -6.11 -4.80
C LEU A 188 -12.83 -7.15 -4.87
N ARG A 189 -13.37 -7.47 -6.06
CA ARG A 189 -14.35 -8.58 -6.22
C ARG A 189 -13.71 -9.92 -5.87
N ASP A 190 -12.49 -10.17 -6.37
CA ASP A 190 -11.75 -11.40 -6.05
C ASP A 190 -11.45 -11.53 -4.55
N LEU A 191 -11.09 -10.41 -3.90
CA LEU A 191 -10.84 -10.33 -2.47
C LEU A 191 -12.13 -10.63 -1.67
N LYS A 192 -13.27 -10.08 -2.13
CA LYS A 192 -14.57 -10.35 -1.49
C LYS A 192 -14.98 -11.81 -1.60
N GLU A 193 -14.82 -12.42 -2.76
CA GLU A 193 -15.10 -13.85 -2.95
C GLU A 193 -14.28 -14.74 -2.00
N ARG A 194 -13.06 -14.29 -1.68
CA ARG A 194 -12.12 -14.94 -0.75
C ARG A 194 -12.33 -14.54 0.72
N ARG A 195 -13.37 -13.73 1.01
CA ARG A 195 -13.70 -13.25 2.36
C ARG A 195 -12.61 -12.39 3.01
N GLY A 196 -11.81 -11.70 2.22
CA GLY A 196 -10.82 -10.74 2.69
C GLY A 196 -11.48 -9.57 3.40
N LYS A 197 -10.72 -8.94 4.29
CA LYS A 197 -11.13 -7.73 5.03
C LYS A 197 -10.52 -6.50 4.41
N ILE A 198 -11.22 -5.38 4.52
CA ILE A 198 -10.79 -4.10 3.92
C ILE A 198 -10.78 -2.97 4.95
N LEU A 199 -9.96 -1.97 4.68
CA LEU A 199 -9.96 -0.66 5.32
C LEU A 199 -9.87 0.44 4.24
N LEU A 200 -10.21 1.68 4.57
CA LEU A 200 -10.07 2.83 3.66
C LEU A 200 -8.86 3.66 4.05
N SER A 201 -8.08 4.07 3.07
CA SER A 201 -6.98 5.01 3.23
C SER A 201 -6.91 5.96 2.05
N SER A 202 -6.55 7.21 2.31
CA SER A 202 -6.37 8.22 1.26
C SER A 202 -4.95 8.35 0.77
N ASP A 203 -3.98 7.76 1.47
CA ASP A 203 -2.56 7.91 1.13
C ASP A 203 -2.24 9.38 0.84
N SER A 204 -2.65 10.21 1.82
CA SER A 204 -2.70 11.66 1.68
C SER A 204 -1.35 12.27 1.99
N HIS A 205 -0.85 13.10 1.07
CA HIS A 205 0.38 13.86 1.25
C HIS A 205 0.12 15.35 1.57
N ASP A 206 -1.17 15.73 1.67
CA ASP A 206 -1.62 17.07 2.04
C ASP A 206 -3.00 17.04 2.72
N GLY A 207 -3.38 18.16 3.35
CA GLY A 207 -4.67 18.22 4.05
C GLY A 207 -5.90 18.17 3.14
N ALA A 208 -5.77 18.48 1.85
CA ALA A 208 -6.90 18.54 0.91
C ALA A 208 -7.27 17.15 0.40
N SER A 209 -6.32 16.22 0.38
CA SER A 209 -6.52 14.84 -0.08
C SER A 209 -7.03 13.90 1.01
N LEU A 210 -7.11 14.35 2.28
CA LEU A 210 -7.60 13.52 3.39
C LEU A 210 -9.03 13.05 3.14
N GLY A 211 -9.23 11.71 3.10
CA GLY A 211 -10.52 11.09 2.87
C GLY A 211 -11.08 11.29 1.46
N PHE A 212 -10.22 11.61 0.48
CA PHE A 212 -10.62 11.82 -0.91
C PHE A 212 -11.41 10.62 -1.43
N ARG A 213 -12.62 10.88 -1.95
CA ARG A 213 -13.54 9.88 -2.50
C ARG A 213 -13.88 8.68 -1.58
N PHE A 214 -13.72 8.80 -0.26
CA PHE A 214 -14.08 7.70 0.66
C PHE A 214 -15.53 7.25 0.53
N ALA A 215 -16.47 8.17 0.37
CA ALA A 215 -17.88 7.82 0.18
C ALA A 215 -18.10 7.01 -1.11
N GLU A 216 -17.42 7.39 -2.19
CA GLU A 216 -17.50 6.72 -3.49
C GLU A 216 -16.95 5.29 -3.43
N VAL A 217 -15.73 5.12 -2.87
CA VAL A 217 -15.11 3.79 -2.79
C VAL A 217 -15.80 2.90 -1.75
N ALA A 218 -16.36 3.48 -0.68
CA ALA A 218 -17.18 2.75 0.27
C ALA A 218 -18.48 2.23 -0.38
N GLN A 219 -19.11 3.05 -1.23
CA GLN A 219 -20.29 2.64 -1.99
C GLN A 219 -19.94 1.53 -2.99
N ALA A 220 -18.81 1.66 -3.72
CA ALA A 220 -18.33 0.61 -4.62
C ALA A 220 -18.03 -0.70 -3.87
N ALA A 221 -17.38 -0.64 -2.71
CA ALA A 221 -17.14 -1.81 -1.87
C ALA A 221 -18.44 -2.47 -1.41
N LYS A 222 -19.47 -1.68 -1.03
CA LYS A 222 -20.81 -2.17 -0.69
C LYS A 222 -21.47 -2.87 -1.89
N GLU A 223 -21.41 -2.30 -3.08
CA GLU A 223 -21.94 -2.89 -4.32
C GLU A 223 -21.24 -4.19 -4.70
N ILE A 224 -19.95 -4.31 -4.42
CA ILE A 224 -19.18 -5.56 -4.55
C ILE A 224 -19.67 -6.60 -3.53
N GLY A 225 -20.26 -6.17 -2.41
CA GLY A 225 -20.84 -7.03 -1.39
C GLY A 225 -20.07 -7.05 -0.07
N PHE A 226 -19.11 -6.14 0.16
CA PHE A 226 -18.54 -5.98 1.48
C PHE A 226 -19.59 -5.45 2.45
N GLY A 227 -19.73 -6.05 3.62
CA GLY A 227 -20.70 -5.61 4.64
C GLY A 227 -20.15 -4.53 5.57
N SER A 228 -18.83 -4.41 5.65
CA SER A 228 -18.13 -3.53 6.59
C SER A 228 -16.74 -3.19 6.12
N VAL A 229 -16.18 -2.13 6.71
CA VAL A 229 -14.76 -1.76 6.65
C VAL A 229 -14.16 -1.78 8.05
N LEU A 230 -12.89 -2.11 8.16
CA LEU A 230 -12.13 -2.02 9.40
C LEU A 230 -11.56 -0.61 9.57
N VAL A 231 -11.54 -0.13 10.80
CA VAL A 231 -10.87 1.11 11.19
C VAL A 231 -9.89 0.79 12.30
N LEU A 232 -8.64 1.14 12.09
CA LEU A 232 -7.58 0.92 13.08
C LEU A 232 -7.74 1.85 14.27
N LYS A 233 -7.56 1.31 15.46
CA LYS A 233 -7.53 2.00 16.76
C LYS A 233 -6.23 1.66 17.46
N LYS A 234 -5.93 2.41 18.53
CA LYS A 234 -4.76 2.16 19.36
C LYS A 234 -4.79 0.74 20.01
N ASP A 235 -5.98 0.25 20.31
CA ASP A 235 -6.20 -1.03 20.98
C ASP A 235 -6.74 -2.14 20.06
N GLY A 236 -6.64 -1.96 18.74
CA GLY A 236 -7.04 -2.99 17.77
C GLY A 236 -7.94 -2.46 16.64
N TRP A 237 -8.85 -3.29 16.18
CA TRP A 237 -9.72 -2.99 15.04
C TRP A 237 -11.15 -2.75 15.46
N GLU A 238 -11.78 -1.75 14.88
CA GLU A 238 -13.22 -1.51 14.97
C GLU A 238 -13.86 -1.75 13.61
N GLU A 239 -15.00 -2.43 13.59
CA GLU A 239 -15.74 -2.74 12.37
C GLU A 239 -16.87 -1.74 12.17
N PHE A 240 -16.90 -1.08 11.01
CA PHE A 240 -17.95 -0.16 10.58
C PHE A 240 -18.75 -0.77 9.44
N LYS A 241 -20.07 -0.88 9.62
CA LYS A 241 -20.98 -1.37 8.59
C LYS A 241 -21.08 -0.37 7.44
N LEU A 242 -21.04 -0.87 6.23
CA LEU A 242 -21.35 -0.12 5.01
C LEU A 242 -22.89 -0.07 4.88
N LEU A 243 -23.48 1.08 5.25
CA LEU A 243 -24.94 1.31 5.27
C LEU A 243 -25.51 1.57 3.86
#